data_d8ea9277585df807dca335b4ec1e7349
#
_entry.id   d8ea9277585df807dca335b4ec1e7349
#
_cell.length_a   1.000
_cell.length_b   1.000
_cell.length_c   1.000
_cell.angle_alpha   90.00
_cell.angle_beta   90.00
_cell.angle_gamma   90.00
#
_symmetry.space_group_name_H-M   'P 1'
#
loop_
_entity.id
_entity.type
_entity.pdbx_description
1 polymer ?
#
loop_
_entity_poly.entity_id
_entity_poly.type
_entity_poly.pdbx_seq_one_letter_code
_entity_poly.pdbx_strand_id
1 'polypeptide(L)'
;MKLFNCSNCGHAVYFENIYCQYCHSSLGFETHELNLYALKPENNRTYRLINGSGNQNSYKYCQNHSYNVCNWLVPIGSYSPFCKACELNRTIPFLGQKDDYDKWYRVETAKRRLIHSLLRFGLEVKSKNMASYGGIMFDFLSDRNATDGKRIMTGHDNGLITINIAEADDIYREMSRNQMNEVYRTLLGHFRHEIGHYYWDILIGRTSKLNQFRTLFGDERADYGFALQQYYSNNTSKIWKKQYISKYASAHPWEDWAETWAHYMHIVDTLETADSFGLNVQPKVAADEMNTSFVDPYTVSNFDNIIDMWLPLTFAMNSLNRSMGLRDLYPFVISKTIKEKLRFIHEVVKEAGSSNMLRQD
;
A
#
# COMPACT_ATOMS: atom_id res chain seq x y z
N MET A 1 4.01 4.97 -6.94
CA MET A 1 4.66 5.99 -6.05
C MET A 1 5.03 7.20 -6.87
N LYS A 2 4.48 8.33 -6.51
CA LYS A 2 4.65 9.62 -7.17
C LYS A 2 6.13 10.06 -7.19
N LEU A 3 6.56 10.66 -8.29
CA LEU A 3 7.80 11.43 -8.36
C LEU A 3 7.51 12.84 -7.81
N PHE A 4 8.45 13.40 -7.05
CA PHE A 4 8.32 14.72 -6.46
C PHE A 4 9.36 15.68 -7.03
N ASN A 5 9.11 16.98 -6.92
CA ASN A 5 10.07 18.01 -7.21
C ASN A 5 10.58 18.61 -5.89
N CYS A 6 11.89 18.80 -5.80
CA CYS A 6 12.44 19.59 -4.69
C CYS A 6 11.87 21.01 -4.73
N SER A 7 11.15 21.42 -3.71
CA SER A 7 10.50 22.72 -3.67
C SER A 7 11.47 23.91 -3.63
N ASN A 8 12.77 23.65 -3.39
CA ASN A 8 13.82 24.69 -3.44
C ASN A 8 14.44 24.87 -4.83
N CYS A 9 14.73 23.77 -5.55
CA CYS A 9 15.51 23.84 -6.79
C CYS A 9 14.86 23.16 -8.01
N GLY A 10 13.68 22.55 -7.87
CA GLY A 10 12.92 21.93 -8.94
C GLY A 10 13.41 20.55 -9.40
N HIS A 11 14.56 20.04 -8.91
CA HIS A 11 15.05 18.73 -9.31
C HIS A 11 14.19 17.59 -8.76
N ALA A 12 14.15 16.47 -9.49
CA ALA A 12 13.40 15.29 -9.09
C ALA A 12 13.92 14.70 -7.78
N VAL A 13 13.02 14.34 -6.87
CA VAL A 13 13.29 13.66 -5.61
C VAL A 13 12.28 12.56 -5.40
N TYR A 14 12.66 11.53 -4.65
CA TYR A 14 11.86 10.35 -4.38
C TYR A 14 11.28 10.40 -2.97
N PHE A 15 10.21 9.66 -2.76
CA PHE A 15 9.42 9.64 -1.52
C PHE A 15 10.27 9.40 -0.24
N GLU A 16 11.30 8.57 -0.33
CA GLU A 16 12.16 8.22 0.79
C GLU A 16 13.33 9.21 1.00
N ASN A 17 13.53 10.17 0.09
CA ASN A 17 14.65 11.09 0.22
C ASN A 17 14.53 11.94 1.51
N ILE A 18 15.66 12.11 2.18
CA ILE A 18 15.83 12.96 3.36
C ILE A 18 16.59 14.25 3.05
N TYR A 19 17.21 14.32 1.88
CA TYR A 19 17.84 15.52 1.33
C TYR A 19 17.82 15.49 -0.20
N CYS A 20 17.82 16.67 -0.81
CA CYS A 20 17.97 16.83 -2.25
C CYS A 20 19.44 16.65 -2.64
N GLN A 21 19.73 15.73 -3.54
CA GLN A 21 21.11 15.47 -3.98
C GLN A 21 21.71 16.65 -4.76
N TYR A 22 20.90 17.53 -5.33
CA TYR A 22 21.37 18.66 -6.13
C TYR A 22 21.64 19.91 -5.29
N CYS A 23 20.68 20.36 -4.47
CA CYS A 23 20.82 21.61 -3.70
C CYS A 23 21.10 21.36 -2.21
N HIS A 24 21.22 20.11 -1.77
CA HIS A 24 21.48 19.67 -0.41
C HIS A 24 20.47 20.14 0.66
N SER A 25 19.33 20.70 0.25
CA SER A 25 18.25 21.00 1.20
C SER A 25 17.75 19.73 1.87
N SER A 26 17.54 19.77 3.18
CA SER A 26 16.82 18.71 3.90
C SER A 26 15.40 18.59 3.36
N LEU A 27 14.86 17.37 3.29
CA LEU A 27 13.53 17.07 2.77
C LEU A 27 12.66 16.43 3.85
N GLY A 28 11.38 16.81 3.86
CA GLY A 28 10.39 16.22 4.74
C GLY A 28 9.04 16.09 4.05
N PHE A 29 8.37 14.94 4.28
CA PHE A 29 7.05 14.68 3.73
C PHE A 29 5.97 15.29 4.62
N GLU A 30 5.16 16.17 4.04
CA GLU A 30 4.03 16.81 4.70
C GLU A 30 2.73 16.07 4.32
N THR A 31 1.92 15.70 5.33
CA THR A 31 0.81 14.75 5.17
C THR A 31 -0.50 15.38 4.74
N HIS A 32 -0.70 16.68 4.94
CA HIS A 32 -1.93 17.35 4.52
C HIS A 32 -1.94 17.61 3.01
N GLU A 33 -0.81 18.09 2.47
CA GLU A 33 -0.65 18.33 1.04
C GLU A 33 -0.15 17.09 0.28
N LEU A 34 0.18 16.02 1.00
CA LEU A 34 0.74 14.78 0.46
C LEU A 34 1.94 15.03 -0.46
N ASN A 35 2.85 15.88 0.00
CA ASN A 35 3.98 16.33 -0.78
C ASN A 35 5.30 16.32 0.00
N LEU A 36 6.41 16.21 -0.73
CA LEU A 36 7.77 16.23 -0.18
C LEU A 36 8.36 17.62 -0.37
N TYR A 37 8.69 18.29 0.75
CA TYR A 37 9.17 19.66 0.75
C TYR A 37 10.63 19.77 1.16
N ALA A 38 11.35 20.68 0.51
CA ALA A 38 12.61 21.20 1.03
C ALA A 38 12.35 22.07 2.27
N LEU A 39 13.23 21.98 3.24
CA LEU A 39 13.07 22.54 4.56
C LEU A 39 14.06 23.67 4.83
N LYS A 40 13.55 24.77 5.37
CA LYS A 40 14.36 25.86 5.94
C LYS A 40 14.44 25.66 7.45
N PRO A 41 15.67 25.47 8.01
CA PRO A 41 15.80 25.34 9.46
C PRO A 41 15.41 26.63 10.18
N GLU A 42 14.79 26.47 11.35
CA GLU A 42 14.51 27.51 12.33
C GLU A 42 15.20 27.16 13.67
N ASN A 43 14.84 27.85 14.74
CA ASN A 43 15.35 27.56 16.07
C ASN A 43 14.83 26.20 16.61
N ASN A 44 15.59 25.58 17.52
CA ASN A 44 15.15 24.39 18.27
C ASN A 44 14.74 23.16 17.43
N ARG A 45 15.44 22.85 16.33
CA ARG A 45 15.16 21.72 15.44
C ARG A 45 13.76 21.76 14.82
N THR A 46 13.27 22.96 14.59
CA THR A 46 12.06 23.21 13.83
C THR A 46 12.38 23.64 12.41
N TYR A 47 11.43 23.49 11.52
CA TYR A 47 11.60 23.73 10.10
C TYR A 47 10.35 24.40 9.52
N ARG A 48 10.55 25.25 8.51
CA ARG A 48 9.48 25.72 7.61
C ARG A 48 9.61 25.05 6.24
N LEU A 49 8.46 24.87 5.62
CA LEU A 49 8.42 24.39 4.23
C LEU A 49 8.89 25.50 3.28
N ILE A 50 9.80 25.17 2.38
CA ILE A 50 10.17 26.09 1.29
C ILE A 50 9.11 25.96 0.19
N ASN A 51 8.44 27.06 -0.17
CA ASN A 51 7.38 27.12 -1.17
C ASN A 51 6.18 26.20 -0.91
N GLY A 52 5.89 25.85 0.35
CA GLY A 52 4.66 25.16 0.73
C GLY A 52 3.49 26.13 0.93
N SER A 53 2.25 25.67 0.72
CA SER A 53 1.05 26.49 0.90
C SER A 53 0.81 26.82 2.38
N GLY A 54 1.28 25.98 3.31
CA GLY A 54 1.25 26.19 4.76
C GLY A 54 2.38 27.08 5.29
N ASN A 55 2.77 28.13 4.60
CA ASN A 55 3.95 28.97 4.87
C ASN A 55 4.07 29.55 6.30
N GLN A 56 3.04 29.46 7.13
CA GLN A 56 3.09 29.96 8.53
C GLN A 56 3.30 28.83 9.56
N ASN A 57 3.21 27.59 9.18
CA ASN A 57 3.33 26.45 10.08
C ASN A 57 4.79 26.02 10.21
N SER A 58 5.23 25.84 11.44
CA SER A 58 6.52 25.20 11.75
C SER A 58 6.31 23.72 11.98
N TYR A 59 7.28 22.93 11.58
CA TYR A 59 7.29 21.48 11.65
C TYR A 59 8.51 20.98 12.40
N LYS A 60 8.41 19.76 12.90
CA LYS A 60 9.54 18.93 13.33
C LYS A 60 9.51 17.61 12.57
N TYR A 61 10.63 16.93 12.46
CA TYR A 61 10.63 15.57 12.01
C TYR A 61 9.92 14.65 13.00
N CYS A 62 9.27 13.60 12.47
CA CYS A 62 8.78 12.49 13.28
C CYS A 62 9.89 11.96 14.19
N GLN A 63 9.56 11.54 15.42
CA GLN A 63 10.55 11.01 16.37
C GLN A 63 11.37 9.86 15.78
N ASN A 64 10.79 9.01 14.92
CA ASN A 64 11.48 7.91 14.25
C ASN A 64 12.49 8.37 13.18
N HIS A 65 12.57 9.66 12.90
CA HIS A 65 13.63 10.23 12.06
C HIS A 65 15.01 10.07 12.69
N SER A 66 15.11 10.10 14.02
CA SER A 66 16.36 9.89 14.75
C SER A 66 16.97 8.51 14.52
N TYR A 67 16.17 7.57 14.07
CA TYR A 67 16.58 6.21 13.67
C TYR A 67 16.76 6.05 12.15
N ASN A 68 16.66 7.14 11.39
CA ASN A 68 16.70 7.14 9.91
C ASN A 68 15.61 6.27 9.23
N VAL A 69 14.54 5.96 9.92
CA VAL A 69 13.44 5.13 9.37
C VAL A 69 12.22 5.95 8.93
N CYS A 70 12.22 7.28 9.13
CA CYS A 70 11.11 8.15 8.75
C CYS A 70 11.58 9.54 8.33
N ASN A 71 11.02 10.05 7.23
CA ASN A 71 11.24 11.41 6.73
C ASN A 71 9.97 12.28 6.78
N TRP A 72 8.92 11.82 7.49
CA TRP A 72 7.67 12.53 7.58
C TRP A 72 7.71 13.60 8.66
N LEU A 73 6.96 14.67 8.43
CA LEU A 73 6.88 15.83 9.31
C LEU A 73 5.71 15.72 10.28
N VAL A 74 5.85 16.44 11.39
CA VAL A 74 4.83 16.62 12.42
C VAL A 74 4.67 18.11 12.67
N PRO A 75 3.47 18.70 12.58
CA PRO A 75 3.24 20.10 12.89
C PRO A 75 3.63 20.43 14.34
N ILE A 76 4.18 21.61 14.58
CA ILE A 76 4.42 22.10 15.95
C ILE A 76 3.06 22.31 16.63
N GLY A 77 2.96 21.87 17.88
CA GLY A 77 1.69 21.85 18.62
C GLY A 77 0.92 20.54 18.55
N SER A 78 1.36 19.59 17.70
CA SER A 78 0.81 18.23 17.73
C SER A 78 1.10 17.56 19.08
N TYR A 79 0.09 16.89 19.65
CA TYR A 79 0.23 16.11 20.88
C TYR A 79 1.16 14.88 20.72
N SER A 80 1.22 14.32 19.52
CA SER A 80 2.05 13.17 19.22
C SER A 80 3.44 13.62 18.72
N PRO A 81 4.53 13.00 19.17
CA PRO A 81 5.85 13.19 18.57
C PRO A 81 6.02 12.41 17.26
N PHE A 82 5.05 11.58 16.91
CA PHE A 82 5.06 10.73 15.72
C PHE A 82 4.19 11.32 14.62
N CYS A 83 4.60 11.07 13.37
CA CYS A 83 3.81 11.42 12.20
C CYS A 83 2.61 10.47 12.04
N LYS A 84 1.71 10.81 11.12
CA LYS A 84 0.49 10.08 10.81
C LYS A 84 0.70 8.58 10.55
N ALA A 85 1.83 8.18 9.99
CA ALA A 85 2.14 6.77 9.75
C ALA A 85 2.75 6.09 10.98
N CYS A 86 3.62 6.78 11.75
CA CYS A 86 4.33 6.20 12.88
C CYS A 86 3.48 6.16 14.16
N GLU A 87 2.47 7.00 14.30
CA GLU A 87 1.51 6.93 15.43
C GLU A 87 0.64 5.66 15.40
N LEU A 88 0.63 4.94 14.29
CA LEU A 88 -0.06 3.65 14.14
C LEU A 88 0.75 2.48 14.68
N ASN A 89 2.02 2.65 15.02
CA ASN A 89 2.83 1.56 15.57
C ASN A 89 2.46 1.32 17.03
N ARG A 90 2.11 0.07 17.37
CA ARG A 90 2.00 -0.41 18.74
C ARG A 90 3.33 -0.98 19.21
N THR A 91 3.95 -1.81 18.39
CA THR A 91 5.21 -2.47 18.68
C THR A 91 6.19 -2.27 17.52
N ILE A 92 7.42 -1.86 17.85
CA ILE A 92 8.55 -1.83 16.91
C ILE A 92 9.50 -2.98 17.23
N PRO A 93 10.36 -3.43 16.28
CA PRO A 93 11.32 -4.50 16.56
C PRO A 93 12.28 -4.12 17.69
N PHE A 94 12.80 -5.12 18.39
CA PHE A 94 13.92 -4.92 19.32
C PHE A 94 15.17 -4.61 18.52
N LEU A 95 15.77 -3.43 18.73
CA LEU A 95 16.87 -2.89 17.95
C LEU A 95 18.25 -3.32 18.51
N GLY A 96 18.36 -4.54 19.02
CA GLY A 96 19.59 -5.05 19.62
C GLY A 96 20.67 -5.52 18.62
N GLN A 97 20.30 -5.69 17.36
CA GLN A 97 21.20 -6.14 16.30
C GLN A 97 21.11 -5.24 15.07
N LYS A 98 22.22 -5.11 14.32
CA LYS A 98 22.28 -4.26 13.13
C LYS A 98 21.24 -4.63 12.07
N ASP A 99 21.02 -5.92 11.85
CA ASP A 99 20.05 -6.42 10.85
C ASP A 99 18.59 -6.07 11.18
N ASP A 100 18.26 -5.89 12.47
CA ASP A 100 16.91 -5.54 12.89
C ASP A 100 16.57 -4.09 12.47
N TYR A 101 17.56 -3.21 12.43
CA TYR A 101 17.42 -1.84 11.91
C TYR A 101 17.09 -1.82 10.43
N ASP A 102 17.82 -2.54 9.60
CA ASP A 102 17.62 -2.59 8.15
C ASP A 102 16.24 -3.20 7.84
N LYS A 103 15.85 -4.24 8.56
CA LYS A 103 14.52 -4.84 8.46
C LYS A 103 13.42 -3.86 8.85
N TRP A 104 13.59 -3.16 9.97
CA TRP A 104 12.63 -2.15 10.41
C TRP A 104 12.50 -1.00 9.40
N TYR A 105 13.61 -0.51 8.86
CA TYR A 105 13.59 0.52 7.81
C TYR A 105 12.76 0.08 6.60
N ARG A 106 12.94 -1.16 6.13
CA ARG A 106 12.19 -1.72 4.99
C ARG A 106 10.69 -1.85 5.31
N VAL A 107 10.36 -2.33 6.50
CA VAL A 107 8.97 -2.46 6.96
C VAL A 107 8.30 -1.09 7.09
N GLU A 108 8.97 -0.11 7.71
CA GLU A 108 8.46 1.26 7.83
C GLU A 108 8.31 1.95 6.47
N THR A 109 9.21 1.68 5.55
CA THR A 109 9.11 2.20 4.17
C THR A 109 7.87 1.65 3.48
N ALA A 110 7.64 0.35 3.54
CA ALA A 110 6.45 -0.28 2.95
C ALA A 110 5.15 0.24 3.61
N LYS A 111 5.13 0.36 4.94
CA LYS A 111 3.99 0.92 5.67
C LYS A 111 3.71 2.38 5.27
N ARG A 112 4.73 3.25 5.18
CA ARG A 112 4.54 4.64 4.75
C ARG A 112 3.99 4.75 3.34
N ARG A 113 4.43 3.88 2.43
CA ARG A 113 3.85 3.77 1.07
C ARG A 113 2.38 3.38 1.12
N LEU A 114 2.02 2.38 1.94
CA LEU A 114 0.62 2.03 2.16
C LEU A 114 -0.18 3.22 2.67
N ILE A 115 0.27 3.87 3.76
CA ILE A 115 -0.45 4.99 4.38
C ILE A 115 -0.57 6.17 3.40
N HIS A 116 0.46 6.46 2.61
CA HIS A 116 0.37 7.45 1.54
C HIS A 116 -0.76 7.12 0.55
N SER A 117 -0.84 5.89 0.06
CA SER A 117 -1.89 5.47 -0.87
C SER A 117 -3.29 5.59 -0.25
N LEU A 118 -3.47 5.19 1.03
CA LEU A 118 -4.74 5.33 1.74
C LEU A 118 -5.17 6.80 1.86
N LEU A 119 -4.24 7.69 2.20
CA LEU A 119 -4.49 9.13 2.26
C LEU A 119 -4.83 9.71 0.87
N ARG A 120 -4.14 9.26 -0.19
CA ARG A 120 -4.44 9.62 -1.58
C ARG A 120 -5.86 9.20 -2.00
N PHE A 121 -6.33 8.06 -1.52
CA PHE A 121 -7.72 7.61 -1.73
C PHE A 121 -8.73 8.41 -0.90
N GLY A 122 -8.30 9.28 0.02
CA GLY A 122 -9.18 9.97 0.96
C GLY A 122 -9.77 9.04 2.02
N LEU A 123 -9.19 7.85 2.21
CA LEU A 123 -9.66 6.90 3.21
C LEU A 123 -9.25 7.35 4.63
N GLU A 124 -10.12 7.05 5.58
CA GLU A 124 -9.85 7.39 6.99
C GLU A 124 -8.71 6.52 7.54
N VAL A 125 -7.66 7.17 8.00
CA VAL A 125 -6.51 6.55 8.67
C VAL A 125 -6.48 7.05 10.11
N LYS A 126 -7.03 6.29 11.04
CA LYS A 126 -7.05 6.58 12.48
C LYS A 126 -6.30 5.53 13.27
N SER A 127 -5.54 5.96 14.27
CA SER A 127 -4.96 5.04 15.24
C SER A 127 -6.06 4.39 16.08
N LYS A 128 -5.93 3.10 16.34
CA LYS A 128 -6.84 2.34 17.22
C LYS A 128 -6.91 2.91 18.64
N ASN A 129 -5.83 3.56 19.10
CA ASN A 129 -5.79 4.23 20.39
C ASN A 129 -6.65 5.50 20.46
N MET A 130 -6.97 6.10 19.30
CA MET A 130 -7.71 7.36 19.19
C MET A 130 -9.14 7.17 18.65
N ALA A 131 -9.45 5.98 18.16
CA ALA A 131 -10.74 5.66 17.59
C ALA A 131 -11.69 5.11 18.66
N SER A 132 -12.91 5.62 18.74
CA SER A 132 -13.98 5.04 19.58
C SER A 132 -14.45 3.69 19.05
N TYR A 133 -14.28 3.46 17.74
CA TYR A 133 -14.60 2.23 17.04
C TYR A 133 -13.67 2.07 15.83
N GLY A 134 -13.20 0.83 15.58
CA GLY A 134 -12.25 0.57 14.50
C GLY A 134 -10.84 1.09 14.82
N GLY A 135 -10.18 1.62 13.80
CA GLY A 135 -8.81 2.12 13.89
C GLY A 135 -7.76 1.07 13.53
N ILE A 136 -6.59 1.55 13.13
CA ILE A 136 -5.47 0.77 12.62
C ILE A 136 -4.34 0.79 13.64
N MET A 137 -3.66 -0.35 13.77
CA MET A 137 -2.48 -0.50 14.61
C MET A 137 -1.54 -1.53 14.00
N PHE A 138 -0.23 -1.31 14.11
CA PHE A 138 0.79 -2.22 13.58
C PHE A 138 1.68 -2.77 14.68
N ASP A 139 1.91 -4.08 14.64
CA ASP A 139 2.96 -4.78 15.38
C ASP A 139 4.02 -5.29 14.42
N PHE A 140 5.27 -4.92 14.67
CA PHE A 140 6.43 -5.46 13.96
C PHE A 140 7.19 -6.38 14.88
N LEU A 141 6.96 -7.69 14.72
CA LEU A 141 7.44 -8.73 15.61
C LEU A 141 8.49 -9.62 14.95
N SER A 142 9.33 -10.24 15.76
CA SER A 142 10.34 -11.22 15.34
C SER A 142 10.05 -12.56 15.98
N ASP A 143 10.29 -13.67 15.27
CA ASP A 143 10.20 -15.03 15.82
C ASP A 143 11.09 -15.22 17.05
N ARG A 144 12.12 -14.40 17.24
CA ARG A 144 12.97 -14.38 18.44
C ARG A 144 12.21 -13.96 19.70
N ASN A 145 11.11 -13.24 19.55
CA ASN A 145 10.27 -12.75 20.66
C ASN A 145 9.10 -13.68 20.95
N ALA A 146 8.99 -14.79 20.23
CA ALA A 146 7.92 -15.76 20.44
C ALA A 146 8.14 -16.53 21.75
N THR A 147 7.19 -16.42 22.69
CA THR A 147 7.29 -17.03 24.02
C THR A 147 7.15 -18.55 24.00
N ASP A 148 6.50 -19.12 22.98
CA ASP A 148 6.13 -20.54 22.91
C ASP A 148 6.89 -21.32 21.83
N GLY A 149 7.97 -20.76 21.26
CA GLY A 149 8.70 -21.35 20.15
C GLY A 149 7.85 -21.44 18.85
N LYS A 150 6.66 -20.84 18.83
CA LYS A 150 5.80 -20.76 17.67
C LYS A 150 6.25 -19.58 16.78
N ARG A 151 6.21 -19.81 15.47
CA ARG A 151 6.48 -18.77 14.50
C ARG A 151 5.41 -17.67 14.55
N ILE A 152 5.83 -16.41 14.52
CA ILE A 152 4.91 -15.29 14.41
C ILE A 152 4.36 -15.27 12.98
N MET A 153 3.05 -15.33 12.87
CA MET A 153 2.37 -15.23 11.57
C MET A 153 2.02 -13.77 11.28
N THR A 154 2.27 -13.34 10.04
CA THR A 154 1.70 -12.09 9.52
C THR A 154 0.19 -12.28 9.40
N GLY A 155 -0.60 -11.27 9.77
CA GLY A 155 -2.05 -11.35 9.73
C GLY A 155 -2.75 -10.12 10.31
N HIS A 156 -4.06 -10.10 10.17
CA HIS A 156 -4.95 -9.05 10.66
C HIS A 156 -5.90 -9.60 11.74
N ASP A 157 -6.08 -8.83 12.80
CA ASP A 157 -7.12 -9.04 13.82
C ASP A 157 -7.71 -7.71 14.26
N ASN A 158 -8.95 -7.43 13.83
CA ASN A 158 -9.75 -6.30 14.32
C ASN A 158 -9.02 -4.93 14.18
N GLY A 159 -8.32 -4.68 13.05
CA GLY A 159 -7.54 -3.48 12.81
C GLY A 159 -6.10 -3.52 13.35
N LEU A 160 -5.73 -4.55 14.10
CA LEU A 160 -4.34 -4.83 14.42
C LEU A 160 -3.71 -5.66 13.29
N ILE A 161 -2.67 -5.13 12.70
CA ILE A 161 -1.91 -5.79 11.63
C ILE A 161 -0.54 -6.17 12.19
N THR A 162 -0.29 -7.46 12.27
CA THR A 162 0.99 -8.01 12.69
C THR A 162 1.83 -8.35 11.46
N ILE A 163 3.06 -7.86 11.42
CA ILE A 163 4.04 -8.20 10.39
C ILE A 163 5.24 -8.86 11.04
N ASN A 164 5.58 -10.07 10.60
CA ASN A 164 6.85 -10.67 10.97
C ASN A 164 7.98 -9.93 10.24
N ILE A 165 8.94 -9.36 10.98
CA ILE A 165 10.06 -8.59 10.38
C ILE A 165 10.96 -9.44 9.46
N ALA A 166 10.89 -10.78 9.56
CA ALA A 166 11.55 -11.66 8.62
C ALA A 166 11.07 -11.46 7.18
N GLU A 167 9.83 -10.98 6.99
CA GLU A 167 9.27 -10.59 5.69
C GLU A 167 10.05 -9.44 5.01
N ALA A 168 10.86 -8.68 5.76
CA ALA A 168 11.76 -7.69 5.20
C ALA A 168 13.00 -8.30 4.51
N ASP A 169 13.29 -9.57 4.75
CA ASP A 169 14.39 -10.30 4.12
C ASP A 169 13.96 -10.89 2.78
N ASP A 170 14.71 -10.58 1.71
CA ASP A 170 14.39 -11.01 0.35
C ASP A 170 14.52 -12.54 0.19
N ILE A 171 15.51 -13.16 0.84
CA ILE A 171 15.73 -14.60 0.80
C ILE A 171 14.58 -15.32 1.50
N TYR A 172 14.21 -14.82 2.68
CA TYR A 172 13.08 -15.37 3.43
C TYR A 172 11.77 -15.31 2.64
N ARG A 173 11.47 -14.16 2.00
CA ARG A 173 10.27 -14.01 1.16
C ARG A 173 10.28 -14.94 -0.04
N GLU A 174 11.43 -15.08 -0.71
CA GLU A 174 11.56 -15.97 -1.86
C GLU A 174 11.39 -17.45 -1.45
N MET A 175 11.96 -17.86 -0.31
CA MET A 175 11.73 -19.20 0.23
C MET A 175 10.26 -19.44 0.57
N SER A 176 9.62 -18.50 1.26
CA SER A 176 8.19 -18.56 1.61
C SER A 176 7.31 -18.60 0.35
N ARG A 177 7.61 -17.76 -0.64
CA ARG A 177 6.93 -17.74 -1.94
C ARG A 177 6.97 -19.10 -2.63
N ASN A 178 8.15 -19.74 -2.63
CA ASN A 178 8.33 -21.07 -3.25
C ASN A 178 7.59 -22.16 -2.45
N GLN A 179 7.65 -22.14 -1.13
CA GLN A 179 6.96 -23.11 -0.26
C GLN A 179 5.42 -23.03 -0.41
N MET A 180 4.88 -21.82 -0.51
CA MET A 180 3.44 -21.57 -0.66
C MET A 180 2.99 -21.64 -2.14
N ASN A 181 3.93 -21.83 -3.07
CA ASN A 181 3.66 -21.83 -4.51
C ASN A 181 2.93 -20.54 -4.98
N GLU A 182 3.33 -19.40 -4.41
CA GLU A 182 2.82 -18.08 -4.78
C GLU A 182 3.57 -17.52 -5.99
N VAL A 183 2.85 -16.84 -6.86
CA VAL A 183 3.45 -16.21 -8.06
C VAL A 183 4.10 -14.89 -7.70
N TYR A 184 3.54 -14.18 -6.73
CA TYR A 184 3.94 -12.83 -6.31
C TYR A 184 3.89 -12.71 -4.79
N ARG A 185 4.99 -12.27 -4.17
CA ARG A 185 5.06 -12.04 -2.73
C ARG A 185 5.97 -10.86 -2.44
N THR A 186 5.44 -9.74 -1.99
CA THR A 186 6.21 -8.57 -1.59
C THR A 186 5.75 -8.06 -0.23
N LEU A 187 6.65 -7.41 0.49
CA LEU A 187 6.32 -6.81 1.78
C LEU A 187 5.16 -5.79 1.67
N LEU A 188 5.19 -4.92 0.65
CA LEU A 188 4.10 -3.98 0.41
C LEU A 188 2.80 -4.68 0.01
N GLY A 189 2.90 -5.81 -0.71
CA GLY A 189 1.74 -6.64 -1.04
C GLY A 189 1.04 -7.18 0.20
N HIS A 190 1.80 -7.70 1.19
CA HIS A 190 1.25 -8.15 2.46
C HIS A 190 0.56 -7.00 3.22
N PHE A 191 1.20 -5.84 3.34
CA PHE A 191 0.56 -4.69 3.96
C PHE A 191 -0.77 -4.33 3.30
N ARG A 192 -0.83 -4.39 1.95
CA ARG A 192 -2.05 -4.11 1.20
C ARG A 192 -3.12 -5.18 1.41
N HIS A 193 -2.72 -6.44 1.52
CA HIS A 193 -3.62 -7.54 1.81
C HIS A 193 -4.24 -7.40 3.21
N GLU A 194 -3.41 -7.27 4.24
CA GLU A 194 -3.88 -7.19 5.63
C GLU A 194 -4.74 -5.96 5.90
N ILE A 195 -4.41 -4.82 5.31
CA ILE A 195 -5.26 -3.62 5.40
C ILE A 195 -6.57 -3.79 4.64
N GLY A 196 -6.60 -4.65 3.61
CA GLY A 196 -7.82 -5.03 2.89
C GLY A 196 -8.87 -5.64 3.81
N HIS A 197 -8.47 -6.53 4.72
CA HIS A 197 -9.36 -7.10 5.73
C HIS A 197 -9.95 -6.02 6.65
N TYR A 198 -9.13 -5.07 7.12
CA TYR A 198 -9.61 -3.94 7.91
C TYR A 198 -10.67 -3.11 7.16
N TYR A 199 -10.40 -2.78 5.89
CA TYR A 199 -11.37 -1.98 5.12
C TYR A 199 -12.60 -2.79 4.71
N TRP A 200 -12.54 -4.11 4.67
CA TRP A 200 -13.75 -4.93 4.55
C TRP A 200 -14.69 -4.69 5.73
N ASP A 201 -14.16 -4.74 6.96
CA ASP A 201 -14.96 -4.52 8.18
C ASP A 201 -15.64 -3.14 8.18
N ILE A 202 -14.94 -2.11 7.72
CA ILE A 202 -15.39 -0.72 7.76
C ILE A 202 -16.33 -0.38 6.58
N LEU A 203 -16.01 -0.85 5.38
CA LEU A 203 -16.67 -0.42 4.15
C LEU A 203 -17.75 -1.39 3.66
N ILE A 204 -17.72 -2.65 4.09
CA ILE A 204 -18.60 -3.71 3.60
C ILE A 204 -19.40 -4.34 4.73
N GLY A 205 -18.74 -4.89 5.74
CA GLY A 205 -19.32 -5.83 6.71
C GLY A 205 -20.56 -5.32 7.43
N ARG A 206 -20.71 -3.99 7.61
CA ARG A 206 -21.85 -3.36 8.31
C ARG A 206 -22.54 -2.31 7.46
N THR A 207 -22.45 -2.42 6.15
CA THR A 207 -23.04 -1.45 5.21
C THR A 207 -24.04 -2.12 4.28
N SER A 208 -24.80 -1.31 3.54
CA SER A 208 -25.70 -1.80 2.49
C SER A 208 -25.01 -2.52 1.34
N LYS A 209 -23.68 -2.44 1.25
CA LYS A 209 -22.86 -3.08 0.20
C LYS A 209 -22.65 -4.58 0.43
N LEU A 210 -22.97 -5.11 1.62
CA LEU A 210 -22.76 -6.52 1.98
C LEU A 210 -23.44 -7.50 1.00
N ASN A 211 -24.65 -7.20 0.56
CA ASN A 211 -25.36 -8.07 -0.40
C ASN A 211 -24.67 -8.09 -1.77
N GLN A 212 -24.17 -6.95 -2.25
CA GLN A 212 -23.44 -6.87 -3.51
C GLN A 212 -22.08 -7.60 -3.38
N PHE A 213 -21.41 -7.44 -2.24
CA PHE A 213 -20.19 -8.21 -1.93
C PHE A 213 -20.45 -9.72 -2.03
N ARG A 214 -21.49 -10.24 -1.38
CA ARG A 214 -21.84 -11.66 -1.41
C ARG A 214 -22.13 -12.18 -2.82
N THR A 215 -22.73 -11.35 -3.66
CA THR A 215 -22.99 -11.70 -5.07
C THR A 215 -21.69 -11.87 -5.87
N LEU A 216 -20.67 -11.05 -5.60
CA LEU A 216 -19.42 -11.03 -6.36
C LEU A 216 -18.35 -11.96 -5.79
N PHE A 217 -18.22 -12.02 -4.46
CA PHE A 217 -17.13 -12.70 -3.76
C PHE A 217 -17.55 -14.01 -3.09
N GLY A 218 -18.85 -14.17 -2.80
CA GLY A 218 -19.39 -15.30 -2.06
C GLY A 218 -19.77 -14.96 -0.62
N ASP A 219 -20.23 -15.98 0.12
CA ASP A 219 -20.71 -15.83 1.50
C ASP A 219 -19.55 -15.89 2.48
N GLU A 220 -19.22 -14.76 3.09
CA GLU A 220 -18.15 -14.60 4.08
C GLU A 220 -18.38 -15.35 5.40
N ARG A 221 -19.60 -15.83 5.63
CA ARG A 221 -19.94 -16.61 6.83
C ARG A 221 -19.50 -18.07 6.73
N ALA A 222 -18.96 -18.50 5.61
CA ALA A 222 -18.34 -19.82 5.48
C ALA A 222 -17.26 -20.01 6.57
N ASP A 223 -17.14 -21.24 7.08
CA ASP A 223 -16.12 -21.52 8.12
C ASP A 223 -14.72 -21.27 7.56
N TYR A 224 -14.09 -20.22 8.06
CA TYR A 224 -12.78 -19.77 7.60
C TYR A 224 -11.68 -20.81 7.83
N GLY A 225 -11.66 -21.44 9.02
CA GLY A 225 -10.65 -22.45 9.35
C GLY A 225 -10.77 -23.68 8.46
N PHE A 226 -11.99 -24.16 8.26
CA PHE A 226 -12.27 -25.29 7.35
C PHE A 226 -11.93 -24.94 5.91
N ALA A 227 -12.27 -23.74 5.42
CA ALA A 227 -11.98 -23.30 4.07
C ALA A 227 -10.47 -23.26 3.80
N LEU A 228 -9.67 -22.72 4.72
CA LEU A 228 -8.21 -22.74 4.62
C LEU A 228 -7.63 -24.16 4.68
N GLN A 229 -8.13 -25.03 5.56
CA GLN A 229 -7.70 -26.41 5.60
C GLN A 229 -7.95 -27.12 4.27
N GLN A 230 -9.12 -26.92 3.67
CA GLN A 230 -9.45 -27.44 2.34
C GLN A 230 -8.52 -26.90 1.26
N TYR A 231 -8.25 -25.60 1.28
CA TYR A 231 -7.33 -24.97 0.32
C TYR A 231 -5.94 -25.57 0.37
N TYR A 232 -5.36 -25.79 1.56
CA TYR A 232 -4.02 -26.35 1.71
C TYR A 232 -3.95 -27.87 1.44
N SER A 233 -5.04 -28.61 1.66
CA SER A 233 -5.11 -30.05 1.43
C SER A 233 -5.42 -30.42 -0.02
N ASN A 234 -6.11 -29.54 -0.76
CA ASN A 234 -6.54 -29.83 -2.13
C ASN A 234 -5.60 -29.20 -3.17
N ASN A 235 -5.15 -30.04 -4.13
CA ASN A 235 -4.47 -29.54 -5.32
C ASN A 235 -5.54 -28.94 -6.26
N THR A 236 -5.93 -27.67 -6.00
CA THR A 236 -6.99 -26.98 -6.74
C THR A 236 -6.71 -26.97 -8.25
N SER A 237 -7.72 -27.32 -9.03
CA SER A 237 -7.71 -27.27 -10.49
C SER A 237 -7.39 -25.85 -10.99
N LYS A 238 -6.83 -25.72 -12.21
CA LYS A 238 -6.51 -24.42 -12.86
C LYS A 238 -7.73 -23.51 -13.12
N ILE A 239 -8.94 -23.93 -12.73
CA ILE A 239 -10.21 -23.22 -12.95
C ILE A 239 -10.29 -21.91 -12.17
N TRP A 240 -9.55 -21.78 -11.04
CA TRP A 240 -9.53 -20.56 -10.23
C TRP A 240 -9.18 -19.29 -11.03
N LYS A 241 -8.32 -19.39 -12.06
CA LYS A 241 -7.86 -18.25 -12.87
C LYS A 241 -8.98 -17.48 -13.57
N LYS A 242 -10.15 -18.09 -13.74
CA LYS A 242 -11.32 -17.41 -14.35
C LYS A 242 -12.10 -16.55 -13.36
N GLN A 243 -12.02 -16.85 -12.07
CA GLN A 243 -12.87 -16.27 -11.05
C GLN A 243 -12.09 -15.48 -9.98
N TYR A 244 -10.81 -15.79 -9.78
CA TYR A 244 -9.98 -15.26 -8.72
C TYR A 244 -8.68 -14.67 -9.27
N ILE A 245 -8.23 -13.57 -8.67
CA ILE A 245 -7.04 -12.85 -9.11
C ILE A 245 -5.75 -13.61 -8.75
N SER A 246 -5.76 -14.36 -7.66
CA SER A 246 -4.68 -15.26 -7.22
C SER A 246 -5.25 -16.62 -6.83
N LYS A 247 -4.38 -17.63 -6.69
CA LYS A 247 -4.80 -18.94 -6.20
C LYS A 247 -5.30 -18.82 -4.75
N TYR A 248 -4.64 -18.00 -3.92
CA TYR A 248 -4.99 -17.81 -2.52
C TYR A 248 -6.37 -17.15 -2.34
N ALA A 249 -6.75 -16.23 -3.23
CA ALA A 249 -8.09 -15.65 -3.27
C ALA A 249 -9.22 -16.70 -3.32
N SER A 250 -8.95 -17.90 -3.87
CA SER A 250 -9.95 -18.97 -3.91
C SER A 250 -10.18 -19.69 -2.57
N ALA A 251 -9.43 -19.36 -1.53
CA ALA A 251 -9.53 -20.01 -0.23
C ALA A 251 -10.80 -19.62 0.53
N HIS A 252 -11.14 -18.33 0.55
CA HIS A 252 -12.30 -17.81 1.27
C HIS A 252 -12.74 -16.46 0.70
N PRO A 253 -14.01 -16.04 0.76
CA PRO A 253 -14.47 -14.72 0.31
C PRO A 253 -13.72 -13.52 0.92
N TRP A 254 -13.28 -13.59 2.17
CA TRP A 254 -12.43 -12.56 2.77
C TRP A 254 -11.04 -12.49 2.13
N GLU A 255 -10.45 -13.64 1.79
CA GLU A 255 -9.17 -13.68 1.08
C GLU A 255 -9.30 -13.18 -0.36
N ASP A 256 -10.40 -13.48 -1.02
CA ASP A 256 -10.70 -12.96 -2.35
C ASP A 256 -10.83 -11.43 -2.36
N TRP A 257 -11.49 -10.89 -1.35
CA TRP A 257 -11.55 -9.43 -1.16
C TRP A 257 -10.16 -8.84 -0.89
N ALA A 258 -9.41 -9.38 0.08
CA ALA A 258 -8.11 -8.85 0.48
C ALA A 258 -7.07 -8.92 -0.67
N GLU A 259 -7.04 -10.02 -1.41
CA GLU A 259 -6.21 -10.17 -2.61
C GLU A 259 -6.63 -9.19 -3.72
N THR A 260 -7.94 -9.09 -4.01
CA THR A 260 -8.45 -8.17 -5.03
C THR A 260 -8.19 -6.70 -4.63
N TRP A 261 -8.33 -6.36 -3.35
CA TRP A 261 -7.98 -5.05 -2.78
C TRP A 261 -6.48 -4.75 -2.95
N ALA A 262 -5.60 -5.68 -2.60
CA ALA A 262 -4.17 -5.51 -2.76
C ALA A 262 -3.79 -5.28 -4.24
N HIS A 263 -4.39 -6.02 -5.15
CA HIS A 263 -4.18 -5.84 -6.59
C HIS A 263 -4.74 -4.51 -7.12
N TYR A 264 -5.90 -4.06 -6.62
CA TYR A 264 -6.42 -2.73 -6.94
C TYR A 264 -5.43 -1.64 -6.55
N MET A 265 -4.88 -1.69 -5.34
CA MET A 265 -3.85 -0.74 -4.90
C MET A 265 -2.56 -0.84 -5.73
N HIS A 266 -2.13 -2.05 -6.12
CA HIS A 266 -0.99 -2.22 -7.02
C HIS A 266 -1.21 -1.53 -8.36
N ILE A 267 -2.38 -1.71 -8.96
CA ILE A 267 -2.75 -1.10 -10.24
C ILE A 267 -2.70 0.42 -10.13
N VAL A 268 -3.39 0.99 -9.16
CA VAL A 268 -3.48 2.45 -8.99
C VAL A 268 -2.11 3.07 -8.71
N ASP A 269 -1.33 2.53 -7.78
CA ASP A 269 -0.02 3.09 -7.44
C ASP A 269 1.00 2.96 -8.58
N THR A 270 0.89 1.91 -9.41
CA THR A 270 1.76 1.75 -10.57
C THR A 270 1.38 2.74 -11.68
N LEU A 271 0.09 2.97 -11.89
CA LEU A 271 -0.41 3.98 -12.83
C LEU A 271 -0.03 5.40 -12.38
N GLU A 272 -0.10 5.72 -11.08
CA GLU A 272 0.40 6.99 -10.53
C GLU A 272 1.87 7.20 -10.86
N THR A 273 2.66 6.13 -10.77
CA THR A 273 4.07 6.19 -11.12
C THR A 273 4.26 6.45 -12.62
N ALA A 274 3.51 5.76 -13.48
CA ALA A 274 3.55 5.95 -14.93
C ALA A 274 3.20 7.38 -15.34
N ASP A 275 2.12 7.94 -14.76
CA ASP A 275 1.71 9.33 -14.95
C ASP A 275 2.80 10.29 -14.48
N SER A 276 3.34 10.10 -13.28
CA SER A 276 4.38 10.99 -12.69
C SER A 276 5.67 11.04 -13.51
N PHE A 277 6.00 9.96 -14.24
CA PHE A 277 7.15 9.91 -15.15
C PHE A 277 6.81 10.34 -16.57
N GLY A 278 5.55 10.72 -16.85
CA GLY A 278 5.11 11.08 -18.20
C GLY A 278 5.26 9.92 -19.19
N LEU A 279 5.11 8.68 -18.71
CA LEU A 279 5.22 7.51 -19.60
C LEU A 279 4.11 7.56 -20.65
N ASN A 280 4.41 6.97 -21.81
CA ASN A 280 3.46 6.77 -22.89
C ASN A 280 3.74 5.41 -23.53
N VAL A 281 2.70 4.67 -23.85
CA VAL A 281 2.81 3.36 -24.53
C VAL A 281 2.28 3.54 -25.94
N GLN A 282 3.18 3.50 -26.93
CA GLN A 282 2.87 3.65 -28.36
C GLN A 282 3.50 2.51 -29.15
N PRO A 283 2.89 1.31 -29.15
CA PRO A 283 3.44 0.17 -29.88
C PRO A 283 3.37 0.39 -31.38
N LYS A 284 4.38 -0.09 -32.10
CA LYS A 284 4.43 -0.01 -33.58
C LYS A 284 3.48 -0.99 -34.27
N VAL A 285 2.91 -1.93 -33.50
CA VAL A 285 1.90 -2.93 -33.94
C VAL A 285 0.72 -2.86 -32.98
N ALA A 286 -0.49 -3.13 -33.46
CA ALA A 286 -1.73 -3.04 -32.68
C ALA A 286 -1.90 -1.66 -31.98
N ALA A 287 -1.53 -0.58 -32.66
CA ALA A 287 -1.50 0.76 -32.09
C ALA A 287 -2.88 1.23 -31.64
N ASP A 288 -3.93 0.92 -32.37
CA ASP A 288 -5.31 1.32 -32.06
C ASP A 288 -5.84 0.69 -30.76
N GLU A 289 -5.32 -0.48 -30.37
CA GLU A 289 -5.76 -1.20 -29.18
C GLU A 289 -4.91 -0.90 -27.93
N MET A 290 -3.64 -0.50 -28.13
CA MET A 290 -2.66 -0.42 -27.05
C MET A 290 -2.06 0.99 -26.86
N ASN A 291 -2.38 1.94 -27.74
CA ASN A 291 -1.89 3.31 -27.59
C ASN A 291 -2.55 3.96 -26.36
N THR A 292 -1.76 4.32 -25.37
CA THR A 292 -2.29 4.93 -24.17
C THR A 292 -1.34 5.96 -23.55
N SER A 293 -1.91 7.04 -23.05
CA SER A 293 -1.28 8.00 -22.16
C SER A 293 -1.88 7.85 -20.76
N PHE A 294 -1.11 8.23 -19.76
CA PHE A 294 -1.50 8.06 -18.35
C PHE A 294 -1.97 9.39 -17.78
N VAL A 295 -2.91 9.31 -16.87
CA VAL A 295 -3.38 10.41 -16.04
C VAL A 295 -3.38 9.95 -14.58
N ASP A 296 -3.42 10.89 -13.64
CA ASP A 296 -3.48 10.56 -12.22
C ASP A 296 -4.66 9.63 -11.92
N PRO A 297 -4.42 8.34 -11.61
CA PRO A 297 -5.47 7.35 -11.44
C PRO A 297 -6.38 7.62 -10.24
N TYR A 298 -5.89 8.40 -9.27
CA TYR A 298 -6.69 8.81 -8.11
C TYR A 298 -7.80 9.79 -8.48
N THR A 299 -7.76 10.45 -9.63
CA THR A 299 -8.81 11.34 -10.11
C THR A 299 -9.83 10.65 -11.03
N VAL A 300 -9.51 9.45 -11.52
CA VAL A 300 -10.36 8.69 -12.44
C VAL A 300 -11.58 8.13 -11.71
N SER A 301 -12.77 8.42 -12.22
CA SER A 301 -14.04 7.93 -11.66
C SER A 301 -14.52 6.62 -12.29
N ASN A 302 -14.28 6.42 -13.59
CA ASN A 302 -14.67 5.21 -14.31
C ASN A 302 -13.56 4.16 -14.28
N PHE A 303 -13.84 3.01 -13.68
CA PHE A 303 -12.87 1.91 -13.57
C PHE A 303 -12.41 1.35 -14.93
N ASP A 304 -13.23 1.44 -15.96
CA ASP A 304 -12.82 0.97 -17.29
C ASP A 304 -11.60 1.77 -17.81
N ASN A 305 -11.54 3.07 -17.55
CA ASN A 305 -10.38 3.91 -17.89
C ASN A 305 -9.10 3.47 -17.14
N ILE A 306 -9.23 2.98 -15.89
CA ILE A 306 -8.10 2.40 -15.15
C ILE A 306 -7.58 1.16 -15.86
N ILE A 307 -8.46 0.26 -16.30
CA ILE A 307 -8.08 -0.97 -17.00
C ILE A 307 -7.48 -0.65 -18.38
N ASP A 308 -8.03 0.33 -19.09
CA ASP A 308 -7.54 0.74 -20.41
C ASP A 308 -6.12 1.32 -20.33
N MET A 309 -5.75 1.96 -19.23
CA MET A 309 -4.36 2.36 -18.95
C MET A 309 -3.50 1.18 -18.49
N TRP A 310 -4.07 0.30 -17.66
CA TRP A 310 -3.32 -0.77 -17.00
C TRP A 310 -2.82 -1.86 -17.96
N LEU A 311 -3.67 -2.32 -18.88
CA LEU A 311 -3.32 -3.43 -19.76
C LEU A 311 -2.13 -3.12 -20.67
N PRO A 312 -2.10 -1.99 -21.42
CA PRO A 312 -0.94 -1.64 -22.23
C PRO A 312 0.35 -1.47 -21.40
N LEU A 313 0.24 -0.87 -20.22
CA LEU A 313 1.39 -0.71 -19.33
C LEU A 313 1.97 -2.06 -18.90
N THR A 314 1.12 -3.00 -18.49
CA THR A 314 1.57 -4.33 -18.06
C THR A 314 2.21 -5.12 -19.18
N PHE A 315 1.67 -5.05 -20.41
CA PHE A 315 2.29 -5.70 -21.58
C PHE A 315 3.70 -5.12 -21.83
N ALA A 316 3.86 -3.80 -21.76
CA ALA A 316 5.15 -3.15 -21.95
C ALA A 316 6.14 -3.55 -20.82
N MET A 317 5.75 -3.44 -19.57
CA MET A 317 6.59 -3.78 -18.41
C MET A 317 6.99 -5.27 -18.40
N ASN A 318 6.06 -6.19 -18.66
CA ASN A 318 6.36 -7.62 -18.73
C ASN A 318 7.33 -7.93 -19.88
N SER A 319 7.17 -7.27 -21.03
CA SER A 319 8.06 -7.44 -22.17
C SER A 319 9.47 -6.92 -21.88
N LEU A 320 9.59 -5.75 -21.19
CA LEU A 320 10.88 -5.22 -20.75
C LEU A 320 11.57 -6.16 -19.76
N ASN A 321 10.85 -6.69 -18.78
CA ASN A 321 11.41 -7.67 -17.83
C ASN A 321 11.91 -8.95 -18.56
N ARG A 322 11.13 -9.48 -19.49
CA ARG A 322 11.55 -10.64 -20.30
C ARG A 322 12.81 -10.35 -21.12
N SER A 323 12.92 -9.12 -21.67
CA SER A 323 14.11 -8.70 -22.42
C SER A 323 15.37 -8.64 -21.56
N MET A 324 15.21 -8.46 -20.23
CA MET A 324 16.31 -8.51 -19.26
C MET A 324 16.53 -9.90 -18.65
N GLY A 325 15.83 -10.94 -19.14
CA GLY A 325 15.92 -12.31 -18.62
C GLY A 325 15.17 -12.53 -17.29
N LEU A 326 14.28 -11.62 -16.91
CA LEU A 326 13.49 -11.69 -15.68
C LEU A 326 12.09 -12.24 -15.95
N ARG A 327 11.40 -12.68 -14.88
CA ARG A 327 9.99 -13.09 -14.97
C ARG A 327 9.10 -11.86 -15.19
N ASP A 328 7.85 -12.08 -15.61
CA ASP A 328 6.83 -11.05 -15.71
C ASP A 328 6.70 -10.28 -14.41
N LEU A 329 6.71 -8.95 -14.49
CA LEU A 329 6.52 -8.08 -13.34
C LEU A 329 5.11 -8.23 -12.76
N TYR A 330 4.11 -8.33 -13.63
CA TYR A 330 2.71 -8.60 -13.27
C TYR A 330 2.17 -9.79 -14.06
N PRO A 331 2.27 -11.01 -13.52
CA PRO A 331 1.92 -12.25 -14.23
C PRO A 331 0.44 -12.65 -14.12
N PHE A 332 -0.43 -11.77 -13.65
CA PHE A 332 -1.83 -12.06 -13.38
C PHE A 332 -2.70 -11.73 -14.59
N VAL A 333 -3.74 -12.55 -14.80
CA VAL A 333 -4.72 -12.36 -15.86
C VAL A 333 -6.01 -11.79 -15.26
N ILE A 334 -6.45 -10.65 -15.77
CA ILE A 334 -7.69 -10.02 -15.35
C ILE A 334 -8.83 -10.52 -16.25
N SER A 335 -9.59 -11.51 -15.77
CA SER A 335 -10.80 -12.00 -16.42
C SER A 335 -11.96 -11.00 -16.25
N LYS A 336 -13.08 -11.24 -16.96
CA LYS A 336 -14.30 -10.41 -16.79
C LYS A 336 -14.78 -10.40 -15.34
N THR A 337 -14.81 -11.55 -14.65
CA THR A 337 -15.23 -11.64 -13.24
C THR A 337 -14.28 -10.88 -12.32
N ILE A 338 -12.97 -11.00 -12.53
CA ILE A 338 -11.97 -10.25 -11.74
C ILE A 338 -12.11 -8.75 -11.99
N LYS A 339 -12.35 -8.33 -13.23
CA LYS A 339 -12.60 -6.91 -13.57
C LYS A 339 -13.84 -6.36 -12.82
N GLU A 340 -14.90 -7.15 -12.70
CA GLU A 340 -16.11 -6.76 -11.95
C GLU A 340 -15.82 -6.59 -10.44
N LYS A 341 -15.04 -7.49 -9.85
CA LYS A 341 -14.59 -7.39 -8.44
C LYS A 341 -13.72 -6.15 -8.21
N LEU A 342 -12.75 -5.90 -9.08
CA LEU A 342 -11.90 -4.70 -9.02
C LEU A 342 -12.72 -3.41 -9.18
N ARG A 343 -13.72 -3.40 -10.08
CA ARG A 343 -14.65 -2.27 -10.24
C ARG A 343 -15.43 -2.00 -8.96
N PHE A 344 -15.96 -3.04 -8.32
CA PHE A 344 -16.67 -2.91 -7.06
C PHE A 344 -15.78 -2.28 -5.98
N ILE A 345 -14.51 -2.71 -5.86
CA ILE A 345 -13.56 -2.10 -4.92
C ILE A 345 -13.33 -0.62 -5.26
N HIS A 346 -13.14 -0.29 -6.54
CA HIS A 346 -12.96 1.08 -7.00
C HIS A 346 -14.14 1.98 -6.58
N GLU A 347 -15.36 1.54 -6.82
CA GLU A 347 -16.58 2.26 -6.47
C GLU A 347 -16.69 2.48 -4.95
N VAL A 348 -16.40 1.43 -4.17
CA VAL A 348 -16.40 1.50 -2.69
C VAL A 348 -15.37 2.48 -2.17
N VAL A 349 -14.15 2.45 -2.70
CA VAL A 349 -13.07 3.35 -2.30
C VAL A 349 -13.38 4.80 -2.67
N LYS A 350 -13.89 5.05 -3.88
CA LYS A 350 -14.25 6.40 -4.34
C LYS A 350 -15.37 7.01 -3.50
N GLU A 351 -16.40 6.24 -3.19
CA GLU A 351 -17.51 6.71 -2.34
C GLU A 351 -17.04 7.03 -0.92
N ALA A 352 -16.21 6.16 -0.33
CA ALA A 352 -15.66 6.38 1.01
C ALA A 352 -14.76 7.62 1.06
N GLY A 353 -13.88 7.81 0.07
CA GLY A 353 -12.99 8.98 -0.02
C GLY A 353 -13.78 10.28 -0.15
N SER A 354 -14.79 10.33 -1.02
CA SER A 354 -15.66 11.51 -1.19
C SER A 354 -16.40 11.85 0.10
N SER A 355 -16.91 10.85 0.82
CA SER A 355 -17.63 11.05 2.09
C SER A 355 -16.74 11.59 3.20
N ASN A 356 -15.45 11.23 3.22
CA ASN A 356 -14.51 11.71 4.22
C ASN A 356 -14.04 13.15 3.93
N MET A 357 -13.88 13.54 2.67
CA MET A 357 -13.55 14.93 2.31
C MET A 357 -14.64 15.90 2.78
N LEU A 358 -15.93 15.55 2.59
CA LEU A 358 -17.07 16.36 3.04
C LEU A 358 -17.20 16.50 4.57
N ARG A 359 -16.49 15.68 5.37
CA ARG A 359 -16.51 15.76 6.84
C ARG A 359 -15.35 16.57 7.42
N GLN A 360 -14.38 16.93 6.60
CA GLN A 360 -13.19 17.71 7.02
C GLN A 360 -13.35 19.22 6.75
N ASP A 361 -14.34 19.61 5.95
CA ASP A 361 -14.80 20.98 5.73
C ASP A 361 -15.89 21.36 6.78
#